data_eaca73df4c1745bd8783e0826c4d8201
#
_entry.id   eaca73df4c1745bd8783e0826c4d8201
#
_cell.length_a   1.000
_cell.length_b   1.000
_cell.length_c   1.000
_cell.angle_alpha   90.00
_cell.angle_beta   90.00
_cell.angle_gamma   90.00
#
_symmetry.space_group_name_H-M   'P 1'
#
loop_
_entity.id
_entity.type
_entity.pdbx_description
1 polymer ?
#
loop_
_entity_poly.entity_id
_entity_poly.type
_entity_poly.pdbx_seq_one_letter_code
_entity_poly.pdbx_strand_id
1 'polypeptide(L)'
;SDPHPALNNRSYGQKFAGVALSHGWLGAGRPTPAHGWQVAEVGGGTGRFAAAMVAELAKELSDLHYTVVDLSPALHAAQTQRLSDAGLLGPGLPAATLIGDAQQLPFGDAAIDFLVSNEVIADLPMGMITRASIAAGQVDGESDATALEIFRRYALSAERAPEPVPIQVGATRFVEEIARVLRPGGTAVVTEFGDEKQFPIESTHLDHGEWSVHFGHLAQVAEKNGLRASLVPVPELISLDPSVWVLASNRTQFRNLRYLLRSVGCDLPKRALTPEQFSVACGGSLRADRLEGLQFRPIGERVMGIVPSEFKALVLQKAG
;
A
#
# COMPACT_ATOMS: atom_id res chain seq x y z
N SER A 1 -6.30 7.60 8.14
CA SER A 1 -5.01 8.16 8.63
C SER A 1 -5.21 9.60 9.03
N ASP A 2 -4.60 10.00 10.14
CA ASP A 2 -4.75 11.36 10.65
C ASP A 2 -3.86 12.33 9.86
N PRO A 3 -4.23 13.62 9.78
CA PRO A 3 -3.37 14.64 9.20
C PRO A 3 -2.00 14.68 9.86
N HIS A 4 -0.95 14.94 9.06
CA HIS A 4 0.42 14.98 9.56
C HIS A 4 1.20 16.15 8.93
N PRO A 5 2.03 16.91 9.68
CA PRO A 5 2.80 18.02 9.14
C PRO A 5 3.69 17.65 7.95
N ALA A 6 4.35 16.50 7.97
CA ALA A 6 5.13 16.00 6.84
C ALA A 6 4.30 15.73 5.57
N LEU A 7 2.98 15.70 5.69
CA LEU A 7 2.03 15.58 4.58
C LEU A 7 1.25 16.90 4.34
N ASN A 8 1.81 18.05 4.72
CA ASN A 8 1.16 19.34 4.64
C ASN A 8 -0.20 19.38 5.39
N ASN A 9 -0.25 18.78 6.57
CA ASN A 9 -1.45 18.62 7.40
C ASN A 9 -2.61 17.90 6.69
N ARG A 10 -2.31 17.06 5.70
CA ARG A 10 -3.25 16.13 5.08
C ARG A 10 -3.07 14.72 5.64
N SER A 11 -4.09 13.91 5.54
CA SER A 11 -3.99 12.47 5.76
C SER A 11 -3.36 11.77 4.55
N TYR A 12 -2.86 10.54 4.74
CA TYR A 12 -2.26 9.76 3.66
C TYR A 12 -3.25 9.55 2.49
N GLY A 13 -4.51 9.19 2.76
CA GLY A 13 -5.52 9.03 1.71
C GLY A 13 -5.83 10.34 0.96
N GLN A 14 -5.88 11.49 1.66
CA GLN A 14 -6.04 12.79 1.01
C GLN A 14 -4.85 13.14 0.09
N LYS A 15 -3.63 12.80 0.52
CA LYS A 15 -2.45 12.98 -0.34
C LYS A 15 -2.52 12.11 -1.59
N PHE A 16 -2.90 10.86 -1.42
CA PHE A 16 -3.04 9.92 -2.55
C PHE A 16 -4.11 10.35 -3.56
N ALA A 17 -5.27 10.81 -3.07
CA ALA A 17 -6.30 11.40 -3.93
C ALA A 17 -5.74 12.60 -4.73
N GLY A 18 -5.03 13.51 -4.06
CA GLY A 18 -4.36 14.63 -4.70
C GLY A 18 -3.35 14.22 -5.76
N VAL A 19 -2.59 13.14 -5.52
CA VAL A 19 -1.67 12.55 -6.50
C VAL A 19 -2.41 12.02 -7.72
N ALA A 20 -3.49 11.24 -7.52
CA ALA A 20 -4.28 10.70 -8.63
C ALA A 20 -4.86 11.79 -9.52
N LEU A 21 -5.32 12.89 -8.93
CA LEU A 21 -5.84 14.05 -9.64
C LEU A 21 -4.72 14.84 -10.36
N SER A 22 -3.62 15.14 -9.67
CA SER A 22 -2.53 15.97 -10.22
C SER A 22 -1.75 15.28 -11.35
N HIS A 23 -1.68 13.95 -11.35
CA HIS A 23 -1.09 13.18 -12.45
C HIS A 23 -2.08 12.92 -13.60
N GLY A 24 -3.31 13.39 -13.51
CA GLY A 24 -4.34 13.14 -14.52
C GLY A 24 -4.74 11.66 -14.63
N TRP A 25 -4.52 10.87 -13.59
CA TRP A 25 -5.01 9.47 -13.54
C TRP A 25 -6.53 9.45 -13.38
N LEU A 26 -7.06 10.46 -12.68
CA LEU A 26 -8.48 10.74 -12.52
C LEU A 26 -8.75 12.23 -12.75
N GLY A 27 -9.94 12.59 -13.18
CA GLY A 27 -10.42 13.96 -13.20
C GLY A 27 -9.86 14.83 -14.32
N ALA A 28 -9.28 15.99 -13.97
CA ALA A 28 -8.93 17.06 -14.89
C ALA A 28 -8.12 16.61 -16.12
N GLY A 29 -8.53 17.05 -17.29
CA GLY A 29 -7.92 16.70 -18.58
C GLY A 29 -8.47 15.40 -19.20
N ARG A 30 -9.34 14.68 -18.49
CA ARG A 30 -10.05 13.51 -19.01
C ARG A 30 -11.55 13.74 -18.95
N PRO A 31 -12.31 13.40 -20.00
CA PRO A 31 -13.77 13.47 -19.93
C PRO A 31 -14.29 12.48 -18.87
N THR A 32 -15.31 12.89 -18.11
CA THR A 32 -16.00 11.96 -17.21
C THR A 32 -16.51 10.77 -18.02
N PRO A 33 -16.14 9.53 -17.66
CA PRO A 33 -16.64 8.36 -18.36
C PRO A 33 -18.18 8.29 -18.31
N ALA A 34 -18.81 7.77 -19.36
CA ALA A 34 -20.28 7.65 -19.42
C ALA A 34 -20.88 6.78 -18.29
N HIS A 35 -20.05 5.97 -17.64
CA HIS A 35 -20.39 5.08 -16.52
C HIS A 35 -19.88 5.61 -15.18
N GLY A 36 -19.46 6.87 -15.10
CA GLY A 36 -18.78 7.45 -13.95
C GLY A 36 -17.36 6.95 -13.74
N TRP A 37 -16.66 7.52 -12.78
CA TRP A 37 -15.30 7.12 -12.42
C TRP A 37 -15.32 5.84 -11.57
N GLN A 38 -14.77 4.75 -12.08
CA GLN A 38 -14.68 3.46 -11.37
C GLN A 38 -13.33 3.33 -10.67
N VAL A 39 -13.33 3.44 -9.37
CA VAL A 39 -12.13 3.36 -8.52
C VAL A 39 -12.21 2.13 -7.64
N ALA A 40 -11.14 1.35 -7.58
CA ALA A 40 -11.00 0.20 -6.70
C ALA A 40 -9.88 0.39 -5.69
N GLU A 41 -10.13 0.08 -4.42
CA GLU A 41 -9.11 -0.10 -3.39
C GLU A 41 -9.06 -1.58 -3.01
N VAL A 42 -7.88 -2.20 -3.07
CA VAL A 42 -7.68 -3.59 -2.69
C VAL A 42 -6.90 -3.65 -1.39
N GLY A 43 -7.47 -4.31 -0.36
CA GLY A 43 -6.89 -4.38 0.97
C GLY A 43 -7.11 -3.08 1.77
N GLY A 44 -8.37 -2.67 1.93
CA GLY A 44 -8.73 -1.39 2.57
C GLY A 44 -8.47 -1.32 4.08
N GLY A 45 -7.95 -2.38 4.72
CA GLY A 45 -7.68 -2.43 6.15
C GLY A 45 -8.90 -2.03 6.98
N THR A 46 -8.77 -0.99 7.83
CA THR A 46 -9.90 -0.50 8.62
C THR A 46 -10.75 0.59 7.94
N GLY A 47 -10.59 0.80 6.62
CA GLY A 47 -11.34 1.80 5.84
C GLY A 47 -10.93 3.25 6.05
N ARG A 48 -9.84 3.53 6.79
CA ARG A 48 -9.38 4.90 7.05
C ARG A 48 -8.82 5.59 5.80
N PHE A 49 -8.11 4.82 4.98
CA PHE A 49 -7.57 5.33 3.72
C PHE A 49 -8.72 5.60 2.74
N ALA A 50 -9.61 4.63 2.55
CA ALA A 50 -10.81 4.76 1.72
C ALA A 50 -11.63 6.01 2.08
N ALA A 51 -12.02 6.17 3.35
CA ALA A 51 -12.82 7.30 3.78
C ALA A 51 -12.17 8.66 3.45
N ALA A 52 -10.85 8.78 3.66
CA ALA A 52 -10.13 10.01 3.37
C ALA A 52 -9.98 10.24 1.86
N MET A 53 -9.74 9.19 1.08
CA MET A 53 -9.59 9.26 -0.36
C MET A 53 -10.91 9.59 -1.06
N VAL A 54 -12.00 8.89 -0.71
CA VAL A 54 -13.34 9.14 -1.25
C VAL A 54 -13.80 10.57 -0.95
N ALA A 55 -13.66 11.02 0.30
CA ALA A 55 -14.05 12.39 0.69
C ALA A 55 -13.28 13.48 -0.07
N GLU A 56 -12.05 13.21 -0.49
CA GLU A 56 -11.26 14.15 -1.30
C GLU A 56 -11.63 14.07 -2.78
N LEU A 57 -11.74 12.85 -3.34
CA LEU A 57 -12.09 12.65 -4.75
C LEU A 57 -13.50 13.15 -5.08
N ALA A 58 -14.48 12.96 -4.18
CA ALA A 58 -15.85 13.38 -4.39
C ALA A 58 -16.04 14.92 -4.48
N LYS A 59 -15.02 15.71 -4.11
CA LYS A 59 -15.05 17.18 -4.30
C LYS A 59 -14.76 17.56 -5.76
N GLU A 60 -13.99 16.74 -6.46
CA GLU A 60 -13.44 17.04 -7.80
C GLU A 60 -14.07 16.17 -8.89
N LEU A 61 -14.59 15.00 -8.54
CA LEU A 61 -15.15 14.02 -9.47
C LEU A 61 -16.66 13.95 -9.32
N SER A 62 -17.38 14.31 -10.36
CA SER A 62 -18.78 13.95 -10.49
C SER A 62 -18.89 12.46 -10.83
N ASP A 63 -19.92 11.78 -10.30
CA ASP A 63 -20.21 10.37 -10.58
C ASP A 63 -19.05 9.42 -10.23
N LEU A 64 -18.60 9.49 -8.97
CA LEU A 64 -17.56 8.64 -8.40
C LEU A 64 -18.18 7.34 -7.87
N HIS A 65 -17.61 6.21 -8.28
CA HIS A 65 -17.89 4.87 -7.75
C HIS A 65 -16.59 4.29 -7.18
N TYR A 66 -16.47 4.27 -5.86
CA TYR A 66 -15.30 3.79 -5.15
C TYR A 66 -15.61 2.47 -4.44
N THR A 67 -14.98 1.41 -4.84
CA THR A 67 -15.20 0.07 -4.28
C THR A 67 -13.99 -0.40 -3.48
N VAL A 68 -14.18 -0.71 -2.21
CA VAL A 68 -13.16 -1.35 -1.36
C VAL A 68 -13.34 -2.85 -1.42
N VAL A 69 -12.29 -3.58 -1.78
CA VAL A 69 -12.25 -5.05 -1.82
C VAL A 69 -11.30 -5.56 -0.73
N ASP A 70 -11.76 -6.48 0.09
CA ASP A 70 -10.95 -7.11 1.13
C ASP A 70 -11.31 -8.59 1.28
N LEU A 71 -10.31 -9.43 1.53
CA LEU A 71 -10.53 -10.86 1.73
C LEU A 71 -11.12 -11.17 3.11
N SER A 72 -10.82 -10.33 4.11
CA SER A 72 -11.20 -10.53 5.51
C SER A 72 -12.63 -10.04 5.78
N PRO A 73 -13.57 -10.91 6.18
CA PRO A 73 -14.91 -10.48 6.60
C PRO A 73 -14.90 -9.48 7.76
N ALA A 74 -13.94 -9.61 8.68
CA ALA A 74 -13.80 -8.70 9.81
C ALA A 74 -13.34 -7.30 9.37
N LEU A 75 -12.39 -7.21 8.45
CA LEU A 75 -11.96 -5.93 7.88
C LEU A 75 -13.06 -5.32 7.00
N HIS A 76 -13.74 -6.13 6.20
CA HIS A 76 -14.90 -5.70 5.40
C HIS A 76 -15.98 -5.06 6.30
N ALA A 77 -16.31 -5.69 7.44
CA ALA A 77 -17.27 -5.12 8.40
C ALA A 77 -16.78 -3.78 8.98
N ALA A 78 -15.49 -3.67 9.32
CA ALA A 78 -14.90 -2.43 9.83
C ALA A 78 -14.89 -1.31 8.78
N GLN A 79 -14.62 -1.64 7.51
CA GLN A 79 -14.68 -0.71 6.37
C GLN A 79 -16.12 -0.20 6.16
N THR A 80 -17.09 -1.12 6.12
CA THR A 80 -18.51 -0.83 5.98
C THR A 80 -18.98 0.14 7.06
N GLN A 81 -18.67 -0.16 8.33
CA GLN A 81 -19.03 0.72 9.44
C GLN A 81 -18.39 2.10 9.31
N ARG A 82 -17.10 2.16 8.99
CA ARG A 82 -16.38 3.44 8.87
C ARG A 82 -16.89 4.31 7.73
N LEU A 83 -17.15 3.73 6.56
CA LEU A 83 -17.67 4.46 5.41
C LEU A 83 -19.10 4.92 5.65
N SER A 84 -19.91 4.11 6.35
CA SER A 84 -21.26 4.48 6.79
C SER A 84 -21.22 5.64 7.79
N ASP A 85 -20.37 5.57 8.82
CA ASP A 85 -20.21 6.65 9.82
C ASP A 85 -19.73 7.96 9.18
N ALA A 86 -18.97 7.87 8.09
CA ALA A 86 -18.52 9.01 7.31
C ALA A 86 -19.58 9.55 6.33
N GLY A 87 -20.75 8.92 6.22
CA GLY A 87 -21.79 9.30 5.25
C GLY A 87 -21.41 9.06 3.79
N LEU A 88 -20.54 8.08 3.52
CA LEU A 88 -20.01 7.80 2.18
C LEU A 88 -20.59 6.52 1.58
N LEU A 89 -21.26 5.68 2.37
CA LEU A 89 -21.77 4.37 1.96
C LEU A 89 -23.28 4.31 2.11
N GLY A 90 -23.99 3.96 1.02
CA GLY A 90 -25.44 3.86 0.95
C GLY A 90 -25.99 4.12 -0.46
N PRO A 91 -27.31 4.03 -0.68
CA PRO A 91 -27.90 4.31 -1.98
C PRO A 91 -27.56 5.72 -2.49
N GLY A 92 -26.97 5.80 -3.68
CA GLY A 92 -26.57 7.08 -4.30
C GLY A 92 -25.31 7.71 -3.71
N LEU A 93 -24.63 7.04 -2.77
CA LEU A 93 -23.35 7.50 -2.21
C LEU A 93 -22.16 6.84 -2.95
N PRO A 94 -20.98 7.50 -2.92
CA PRO A 94 -19.87 7.12 -3.81
C PRO A 94 -19.13 5.84 -3.43
N ALA A 95 -19.31 5.31 -2.22
CA ALA A 95 -18.53 4.16 -1.76
C ALA A 95 -19.36 2.87 -1.68
N ALA A 96 -18.68 1.75 -1.96
CA ALA A 96 -19.16 0.39 -1.77
C ALA A 96 -18.05 -0.48 -1.15
N THR A 97 -18.42 -1.60 -0.54
CA THR A 97 -17.48 -2.59 0.00
C THR A 97 -17.82 -3.98 -0.49
N LEU A 98 -16.82 -4.78 -0.84
CA LEU A 98 -16.97 -6.16 -1.31
C LEU A 98 -15.98 -7.08 -0.61
N ILE A 99 -16.39 -8.32 -0.36
CA ILE A 99 -15.46 -9.39 0.00
C ILE A 99 -14.91 -9.98 -1.31
N GLY A 100 -13.59 -10.04 -1.44
CA GLY A 100 -12.94 -10.56 -2.64
C GLY A 100 -11.45 -10.81 -2.44
N ASP A 101 -10.89 -11.65 -3.32
CA ASP A 101 -9.47 -12.00 -3.34
C ASP A 101 -8.72 -11.09 -4.34
N ALA A 102 -7.57 -10.56 -3.92
CA ALA A 102 -6.68 -9.80 -4.79
C ALA A 102 -6.20 -10.62 -6.01
N GLN A 103 -6.08 -11.93 -5.85
CA GLN A 103 -5.66 -12.84 -6.91
C GLN A 103 -6.79 -13.19 -7.90
N GLN A 104 -8.02 -12.77 -7.62
CA GLN A 104 -9.21 -12.92 -8.46
C GLN A 104 -10.19 -11.80 -8.18
N LEU A 105 -9.90 -10.62 -8.72
CA LEU A 105 -10.69 -9.43 -8.46
C LEU A 105 -12.14 -9.55 -8.92
N PRO A 106 -13.11 -9.11 -8.10
CA PRO A 106 -14.54 -9.25 -8.38
C PRO A 106 -15.06 -8.20 -9.40
N PHE A 107 -14.25 -7.88 -10.39
CA PHE A 107 -14.58 -6.91 -11.43
C PHE A 107 -14.53 -7.57 -12.82
N GLY A 108 -15.33 -7.07 -13.74
CA GLY A 108 -15.26 -7.44 -15.16
C GLY A 108 -13.99 -6.93 -15.83
N ASP A 109 -13.69 -7.42 -17.02
CA ASP A 109 -12.56 -6.95 -17.81
C ASP A 109 -12.74 -5.47 -18.17
N ALA A 110 -11.65 -4.73 -18.13
CA ALA A 110 -11.65 -3.30 -18.45
C ALA A 110 -12.74 -2.50 -17.72
N ALA A 111 -12.99 -2.80 -16.44
CA ALA A 111 -14.04 -2.18 -15.63
C ALA A 111 -13.55 -0.99 -14.79
N ILE A 112 -12.24 -0.90 -14.50
CA ILE A 112 -11.66 0.01 -13.51
C ILE A 112 -10.83 1.10 -14.19
N ASP A 113 -11.07 2.37 -13.81
CA ASP A 113 -10.28 3.52 -14.27
C ASP A 113 -9.04 3.74 -13.41
N PHE A 114 -9.17 3.52 -12.09
CA PHE A 114 -8.06 3.67 -11.15
C PHE A 114 -8.12 2.61 -10.05
N LEU A 115 -7.00 1.94 -9.80
CA LEU A 115 -6.87 0.97 -8.73
C LEU A 115 -5.75 1.38 -7.77
N VAL A 116 -5.99 1.27 -6.47
CA VAL A 116 -4.98 1.48 -5.44
C VAL A 116 -4.93 0.27 -4.51
N SER A 117 -3.71 -0.13 -4.13
CA SER A 117 -3.47 -1.15 -3.11
C SER A 117 -2.28 -0.72 -2.26
N ASN A 118 -2.44 -0.72 -0.94
CA ASN A 118 -1.42 -0.24 -0.01
C ASN A 118 -1.12 -1.29 1.05
N GLU A 119 0.12 -1.78 1.07
CA GLU A 119 0.61 -2.79 2.03
C GLU A 119 -0.27 -4.06 2.04
N VAL A 120 -0.36 -4.73 0.88
CA VAL A 120 -1.14 -5.96 0.68
C VAL A 120 -0.31 -7.07 0.05
N ILE A 121 0.55 -6.71 -0.93
CA ILE A 121 1.21 -7.73 -1.74
C ILE A 121 2.30 -8.50 -1.00
N ALA A 122 2.79 -7.97 0.11
CA ALA A 122 3.71 -8.65 1.04
C ALA A 122 3.05 -9.84 1.77
N ASP A 123 1.73 -9.80 1.93
CA ASP A 123 0.94 -10.85 2.60
C ASP A 123 0.42 -11.92 1.62
N LEU A 124 0.60 -11.72 0.31
CA LEU A 124 0.12 -12.67 -0.69
C LEU A 124 1.04 -13.89 -0.80
N PRO A 125 0.51 -15.05 -1.26
CA PRO A 125 1.24 -16.31 -1.33
C PRO A 125 2.61 -16.20 -2.03
N MET A 126 3.61 -16.79 -1.39
CA MET A 126 4.96 -16.97 -1.91
C MET A 126 5.18 -18.42 -2.29
N GLY A 127 5.88 -18.69 -3.39
CA GLY A 127 6.34 -20.02 -3.76
C GLY A 127 7.87 -20.09 -3.76
N MET A 128 8.42 -21.28 -3.53
CA MET A 128 9.87 -21.52 -3.55
C MET A 128 10.24 -22.46 -4.68
N ILE A 129 11.33 -22.17 -5.39
CA ILE A 129 11.86 -23.07 -6.42
C ILE A 129 13.36 -23.26 -6.25
N THR A 130 13.86 -24.45 -6.56
CA THR A 130 15.29 -24.75 -6.52
C THR A 130 15.97 -24.38 -7.83
N ARG A 131 17.27 -24.11 -7.79
CA ARG A 131 18.08 -23.94 -9.01
C ARG A 131 18.09 -25.22 -9.86
N ALA A 132 17.98 -26.39 -9.22
CA ALA A 132 17.88 -27.67 -9.91
C ALA A 132 16.58 -27.74 -10.74
N SER A 133 15.45 -27.36 -10.18
CA SER A 133 14.16 -27.29 -10.89
C SER A 133 14.18 -26.26 -12.03
N ILE A 134 14.83 -25.12 -11.83
CA ILE A 134 15.01 -24.12 -12.88
C ILE A 134 15.79 -24.71 -14.05
N ALA A 135 16.94 -25.36 -13.76
CA ALA A 135 17.81 -25.92 -14.78
C ALA A 135 17.16 -27.12 -15.52
N ALA A 136 16.49 -28.00 -14.79
CA ALA A 136 15.78 -29.16 -15.36
C ALA A 136 14.49 -28.79 -16.07
N GLY A 137 13.90 -27.66 -15.71
CA GLY A 137 12.59 -27.25 -16.17
C GLY A 137 11.46 -28.15 -15.67
N GLN A 138 11.68 -28.86 -14.58
CA GLN A 138 10.73 -29.77 -13.94
C GLN A 138 10.72 -29.55 -12.44
N VAL A 139 9.56 -29.78 -11.83
CA VAL A 139 9.38 -29.68 -10.39
C VAL A 139 10.13 -30.83 -9.71
N ASP A 140 10.99 -30.51 -8.77
CA ASP A 140 11.53 -31.48 -7.80
C ASP A 140 10.64 -31.52 -6.54
N GLY A 141 10.96 -32.37 -5.56
CA GLY A 141 10.17 -32.52 -4.34
C GLY A 141 10.17 -31.29 -3.42
N GLU A 142 10.99 -30.28 -3.70
CA GLU A 142 11.18 -29.08 -2.88
C GLU A 142 10.66 -27.80 -3.55
N SER A 143 10.26 -27.88 -4.82
CA SER A 143 9.81 -26.74 -5.61
C SER A 143 8.29 -26.65 -5.74
N ASP A 144 7.77 -25.42 -5.69
CA ASP A 144 6.38 -25.12 -6.00
C ASP A 144 6.16 -25.07 -7.52
N ALA A 145 5.19 -25.87 -8.00
CA ALA A 145 4.87 -25.98 -9.42
C ALA A 145 4.37 -24.66 -10.03
N THR A 146 3.56 -23.93 -9.31
CA THR A 146 3.02 -22.63 -9.76
C THR A 146 4.12 -21.58 -9.82
N ALA A 147 5.01 -21.58 -8.83
CA ALA A 147 6.17 -20.67 -8.82
C ALA A 147 7.10 -20.94 -10.00
N LEU A 148 7.39 -22.22 -10.32
CA LEU A 148 8.21 -22.59 -11.47
C LEU A 148 7.54 -22.21 -12.80
N GLU A 149 6.23 -22.39 -12.91
CA GLU A 149 5.45 -21.95 -14.08
C GLU A 149 5.56 -20.43 -14.28
N ILE A 150 5.33 -19.63 -13.23
CA ILE A 150 5.44 -18.16 -13.25
C ILE A 150 6.85 -17.75 -13.64
N PHE A 151 7.87 -18.31 -12.99
CA PHE A 151 9.27 -18.03 -13.29
C PHE A 151 9.58 -18.19 -14.78
N ARG A 152 9.11 -19.28 -15.38
CA ARG A 152 9.34 -19.58 -16.81
C ARG A 152 8.47 -18.72 -17.74
N ARG A 153 7.18 -18.56 -17.45
CA ARG A 153 6.22 -17.77 -18.24
C ARG A 153 6.71 -16.34 -18.41
N TYR A 154 7.20 -15.76 -17.33
CA TYR A 154 7.67 -14.39 -17.32
C TYR A 154 9.18 -14.26 -17.59
N ALA A 155 9.90 -15.37 -17.73
CA ALA A 155 11.36 -15.43 -17.88
C ALA A 155 12.08 -14.60 -16.79
N LEU A 156 11.65 -14.77 -15.54
CA LEU A 156 12.21 -14.06 -14.40
C LEU A 156 13.68 -14.43 -14.19
N SER A 157 14.48 -13.53 -13.60
CA SER A 157 15.88 -13.80 -13.29
C SER A 157 16.03 -14.41 -11.91
N ALA A 158 16.89 -15.42 -11.80
CA ALA A 158 17.38 -15.96 -10.53
C ALA A 158 18.82 -15.51 -10.21
N GLU A 159 19.33 -14.49 -10.93
CA GLU A 159 20.67 -13.97 -10.66
C GLU A 159 20.71 -13.38 -9.24
N ARG A 160 21.71 -13.81 -8.46
CA ARG A 160 21.89 -13.44 -7.05
C ARG A 160 20.73 -13.84 -6.11
N ALA A 161 19.82 -14.70 -6.57
CA ALA A 161 18.75 -15.22 -5.71
C ALA A 161 19.34 -16.09 -4.59
N PRO A 162 18.71 -16.14 -3.41
CA PRO A 162 19.00 -17.15 -2.41
C PRO A 162 18.60 -18.54 -2.91
N GLU A 163 18.95 -19.59 -2.16
CA GLU A 163 18.49 -20.95 -2.40
C GLU A 163 17.69 -21.40 -1.17
N PRO A 164 16.42 -21.80 -1.35
CA PRO A 164 15.63 -21.77 -2.57
C PRO A 164 15.30 -20.35 -3.03
N VAL A 165 14.93 -20.19 -4.31
CA VAL A 165 14.58 -18.92 -4.94
C VAL A 165 13.11 -18.58 -4.61
N PRO A 166 12.82 -17.46 -3.92
CA PRO A 166 11.46 -17.04 -3.62
C PRO A 166 10.80 -16.38 -4.85
N ILE A 167 9.59 -16.82 -5.17
CA ILE A 167 8.76 -16.30 -6.27
C ILE A 167 7.43 -15.80 -5.71
N GLN A 168 7.09 -14.57 -6.01
CA GLN A 168 5.89 -13.89 -5.53
C GLN A 168 4.65 -14.32 -6.32
N VAL A 169 4.15 -15.52 -6.03
CA VAL A 169 3.02 -16.14 -6.75
C VAL A 169 1.76 -15.27 -6.67
N GLY A 170 1.36 -14.89 -5.46
CA GLY A 170 0.14 -14.12 -5.26
C GLY A 170 0.24 -12.72 -5.83
N ALA A 171 1.38 -12.03 -5.63
CA ALA A 171 1.59 -10.69 -6.18
C ALA A 171 1.62 -10.71 -7.73
N THR A 172 2.18 -11.77 -8.33
CA THR A 172 2.13 -11.97 -9.80
C THR A 172 0.70 -12.07 -10.29
N ARG A 173 -0.12 -12.93 -9.67
CA ARG A 173 -1.54 -13.05 -10.01
C ARG A 173 -2.31 -11.75 -9.82
N PHE A 174 -1.99 -11.00 -8.79
CA PHE A 174 -2.60 -9.69 -8.57
C PHE A 174 -2.24 -8.71 -9.71
N VAL A 175 -1.01 -8.68 -10.20
CA VAL A 175 -0.61 -7.88 -11.36
C VAL A 175 -1.33 -8.33 -12.64
N GLU A 176 -1.50 -9.64 -12.86
CA GLU A 176 -2.32 -10.19 -13.97
C GLU A 176 -3.77 -9.69 -13.88
N GLU A 177 -4.36 -9.73 -12.69
CA GLU A 177 -5.72 -9.22 -12.45
C GLU A 177 -5.83 -7.71 -12.66
N ILE A 178 -4.85 -6.94 -12.21
CA ILE A 178 -4.78 -5.50 -12.49
C ILE A 178 -4.81 -5.26 -14.01
N ALA A 179 -3.99 -6.00 -14.77
CA ALA A 179 -3.98 -5.88 -16.23
C ALA A 179 -5.32 -6.23 -16.87
N ARG A 180 -6.04 -7.21 -16.32
CA ARG A 180 -7.37 -7.60 -16.79
C ARG A 180 -8.41 -6.51 -16.52
N VAL A 181 -8.48 -6.04 -15.26
CA VAL A 181 -9.58 -5.15 -14.83
C VAL A 181 -9.40 -3.69 -15.24
N LEU A 182 -8.15 -3.22 -15.45
CA LEU A 182 -7.93 -1.85 -15.89
C LEU A 182 -8.46 -1.61 -17.29
N ARG A 183 -9.11 -0.47 -17.48
CA ARG A 183 -9.49 0.06 -18.79
C ARG A 183 -8.28 0.54 -19.57
N PRO A 184 -8.38 0.64 -20.89
CA PRO A 184 -7.45 1.44 -21.68
C PRO A 184 -7.33 2.86 -21.09
N GLY A 185 -6.11 3.34 -20.88
CA GLY A 185 -5.83 4.60 -20.19
C GLY A 185 -5.97 4.56 -18.67
N GLY A 186 -6.37 3.42 -18.07
CA GLY A 186 -6.47 3.24 -16.62
C GLY A 186 -5.10 3.14 -15.95
N THR A 187 -5.07 3.43 -14.65
CA THR A 187 -3.85 3.40 -13.83
C THR A 187 -4.07 2.61 -12.55
N ALA A 188 -3.08 1.82 -12.15
CA ALA A 188 -3.03 1.24 -10.82
C ALA A 188 -1.77 1.71 -10.08
N VAL A 189 -1.89 1.87 -8.76
CA VAL A 189 -0.77 2.18 -7.86
C VAL A 189 -0.76 1.16 -6.74
N VAL A 190 0.30 0.36 -6.70
CA VAL A 190 0.52 -0.65 -5.67
C VAL A 190 1.71 -0.24 -4.83
N THR A 191 1.49 -0.02 -3.54
CA THR A 191 2.56 0.41 -2.63
C THR A 191 2.93 -0.68 -1.65
N GLU A 192 4.23 -0.89 -1.47
CA GLU A 192 4.74 -1.88 -0.54
C GLU A 192 6.20 -1.61 -0.17
N PHE A 193 6.66 -2.31 0.86
CA PHE A 193 8.05 -2.40 1.25
C PHE A 193 8.81 -3.35 0.32
N GLY A 194 9.94 -2.89 -0.21
CA GLY A 194 10.75 -3.73 -1.08
C GLY A 194 11.76 -2.98 -1.94
N ASP A 195 12.33 -3.70 -2.88
CA ASP A 195 13.40 -3.20 -3.76
C ASP A 195 13.19 -3.65 -5.21
N GLU A 196 13.83 -2.95 -6.13
CA GLU A 196 13.77 -3.29 -7.56
C GLU A 196 14.56 -4.57 -7.89
N LYS A 197 15.66 -4.83 -7.16
CA LYS A 197 16.66 -5.86 -7.49
C LYS A 197 16.93 -6.87 -6.39
N GLN A 198 16.56 -6.55 -5.15
CA GLN A 198 16.75 -7.45 -4.01
C GLN A 198 15.64 -8.48 -3.95
N PHE A 199 16.03 -9.75 -3.77
CA PHE A 199 15.06 -10.82 -3.58
C PHE A 199 14.29 -10.65 -2.27
N PRO A 200 13.05 -11.17 -2.22
CA PRO A 200 12.21 -11.09 -1.04
C PRO A 200 12.90 -11.68 0.19
N ILE A 201 12.78 -10.98 1.30
CA ILE A 201 13.26 -11.41 2.61
C ILE A 201 12.02 -11.52 3.50
N GLU A 202 11.90 -12.69 4.16
CA GLU A 202 10.86 -12.91 5.14
C GLU A 202 11.13 -12.08 6.40
N SER A 203 10.11 -11.43 6.89
CA SER A 203 10.10 -10.70 8.16
C SER A 203 8.83 -11.02 8.95
N THR A 204 8.88 -10.82 10.26
CA THR A 204 7.67 -10.95 11.09
C THR A 204 7.09 -9.57 11.32
N HIS A 205 5.89 -9.34 10.81
CA HIS A 205 5.12 -8.14 11.07
C HIS A 205 3.89 -8.47 11.91
N LEU A 206 3.74 -7.78 13.04
CA LEU A 206 2.71 -8.08 14.04
C LEU A 206 2.86 -9.51 14.60
N ASP A 207 2.09 -10.44 14.12
CA ASP A 207 1.96 -11.84 14.54
C ASP A 207 1.95 -12.81 13.34
N HIS A 208 2.26 -12.32 12.13
CA HIS A 208 2.37 -13.12 10.91
C HIS A 208 3.68 -12.82 10.15
N GLY A 209 4.07 -13.74 9.28
CA GLY A 209 5.17 -13.57 8.34
C GLY A 209 4.73 -12.75 7.14
N GLU A 210 5.57 -11.83 6.71
CA GLU A 210 5.39 -11.08 5.46
C GLU A 210 6.70 -11.11 4.66
N TRP A 211 6.62 -10.91 3.36
CA TRP A 211 7.78 -10.90 2.48
C TRP A 211 7.97 -9.53 1.86
N SER A 212 9.20 -9.00 1.90
CA SER A 212 9.50 -7.82 1.09
C SER A 212 9.31 -8.10 -0.41
N VAL A 213 9.09 -7.05 -1.20
CA VAL A 213 8.73 -7.19 -2.62
C VAL A 213 9.91 -7.00 -3.54
N HIS A 214 10.06 -7.90 -4.53
CA HIS A 214 10.95 -7.72 -5.67
C HIS A 214 10.19 -7.02 -6.80
N PHE A 215 10.23 -5.70 -6.81
CA PHE A 215 9.46 -4.90 -7.77
C PHE A 215 9.92 -5.06 -9.21
N GLY A 216 11.20 -5.38 -9.45
CA GLY A 216 11.69 -5.64 -10.82
C GLY A 216 11.00 -6.85 -11.46
N HIS A 217 10.73 -7.92 -10.71
CA HIS A 217 9.95 -9.05 -11.21
C HIS A 217 8.50 -8.66 -11.51
N LEU A 218 7.85 -7.90 -10.62
CA LEU A 218 6.46 -7.45 -10.84
C LEU A 218 6.33 -6.48 -12.00
N ALA A 219 7.31 -5.60 -12.19
CA ALA A 219 7.36 -4.72 -13.37
C ALA A 219 7.47 -5.54 -14.68
N GLN A 220 8.34 -6.57 -14.69
CA GLN A 220 8.46 -7.47 -15.85
C GLN A 220 7.18 -8.25 -16.13
N VAL A 221 6.48 -8.71 -15.08
CA VAL A 221 5.15 -9.34 -15.21
C VAL A 221 4.14 -8.35 -15.81
N ALA A 222 4.10 -7.12 -15.29
CA ALA A 222 3.21 -6.07 -15.75
C ALA A 222 3.42 -5.74 -17.24
N GLU A 223 4.66 -5.56 -17.66
CA GLU A 223 5.03 -5.26 -19.07
C GLU A 223 4.59 -6.38 -20.00
N LYS A 224 4.79 -7.64 -19.61
CA LYS A 224 4.34 -8.79 -20.41
C LYS A 224 2.81 -8.93 -20.47
N ASN A 225 2.10 -8.31 -19.56
CA ASN A 225 0.63 -8.22 -19.57
C ASN A 225 0.12 -6.90 -20.19
N GLY A 226 0.97 -6.15 -20.91
CA GLY A 226 0.59 -4.96 -21.67
C GLY A 226 0.42 -3.70 -20.81
N LEU A 227 1.00 -3.68 -19.61
CA LEU A 227 1.04 -2.50 -18.75
C LEU A 227 2.42 -1.83 -18.87
N ARG A 228 2.45 -0.51 -18.85
CA ARG A 228 3.67 0.25 -18.59
C ARG A 228 3.90 0.31 -17.10
N ALA A 229 5.05 -0.12 -16.62
CA ALA A 229 5.42 -0.10 -15.22
C ALA A 229 6.44 1.02 -14.92
N SER A 230 6.28 1.69 -13.80
CA SER A 230 7.29 2.59 -13.24
C SER A 230 7.34 2.47 -11.73
N LEU A 231 8.53 2.58 -11.16
CA LEU A 231 8.77 2.45 -9.72
C LEU A 231 9.21 3.78 -9.15
N VAL A 232 8.49 4.25 -8.11
CA VAL A 232 8.75 5.54 -7.46
C VAL A 232 8.76 5.34 -5.95
N PRO A 233 9.69 5.92 -5.19
CA PRO A 233 9.59 5.94 -3.73
C PRO A 233 8.28 6.60 -3.30
N VAL A 234 7.55 5.97 -2.38
CA VAL A 234 6.27 6.52 -1.87
C VAL A 234 6.42 7.95 -1.33
N PRO A 235 7.48 8.30 -0.56
CA PRO A 235 7.67 9.67 -0.10
C PRO A 235 7.75 10.70 -1.22
N GLU A 236 8.37 10.37 -2.35
CA GLU A 236 8.45 11.24 -3.52
C GLU A 236 7.07 11.38 -4.19
N LEU A 237 6.39 10.25 -4.38
CA LEU A 237 5.06 10.21 -5.01
C LEU A 237 4.07 11.13 -4.28
N ILE A 238 4.02 11.05 -2.95
CA ILE A 238 3.08 11.84 -2.13
C ILE A 238 3.63 13.21 -1.69
N SER A 239 4.82 13.59 -2.13
CA SER A 239 5.50 14.82 -1.72
C SER A 239 5.57 14.94 -0.19
N LEU A 240 6.14 13.91 0.46
CA LEU A 240 6.43 13.92 1.89
C LEU A 240 7.55 14.95 2.16
N ASP A 241 7.36 15.82 3.14
CA ASP A 241 8.44 16.68 3.63
C ASP A 241 9.38 15.86 4.54
N PRO A 242 10.58 15.49 4.06
CA PRO A 242 11.49 14.64 4.80
C PRO A 242 12.15 15.35 5.98
N SER A 243 12.07 16.70 6.06
CA SER A 243 12.70 17.52 7.08
C SER A 243 11.90 17.64 8.38
N VAL A 244 10.64 17.25 8.37
CA VAL A 244 9.78 17.31 9.55
C VAL A 244 10.29 16.37 10.64
N TRP A 245 10.53 16.92 11.81
CA TRP A 245 11.03 16.16 12.96
C TRP A 245 9.91 15.36 13.63
N VAL A 246 10.19 14.10 13.91
CA VAL A 246 9.24 13.17 14.55
C VAL A 246 9.95 12.34 15.62
N LEU A 247 9.18 11.82 16.57
CA LEU A 247 9.66 10.91 17.59
C LEU A 247 10.25 9.64 16.94
N ALA A 248 11.57 9.50 17.07
CA ALA A 248 12.30 8.33 16.59
C ALA A 248 12.08 7.16 17.57
N SER A 249 11.35 6.14 17.12
CA SER A 249 11.08 4.94 17.91
C SER A 249 10.69 3.78 17.02
N ASN A 250 11.29 2.61 17.26
CA ASN A 250 10.72 1.39 16.70
C ASN A 250 9.41 1.03 17.42
N ARG A 251 8.72 -0.01 16.92
CA ARG A 251 7.41 -0.40 17.44
C ARG A 251 7.43 -0.78 18.92
N THR A 252 8.43 -1.54 19.34
CA THR A 252 8.57 -1.97 20.74
C THR A 252 8.86 -0.80 21.65
N GLN A 253 9.79 0.08 21.26
CA GLN A 253 10.10 1.30 22.01
C GLN A 253 8.87 2.19 22.15
N PHE A 254 8.11 2.41 21.08
CA PHE A 254 6.88 3.20 21.13
C PHE A 254 5.82 2.59 22.04
N ARG A 255 5.61 1.26 21.97
CA ARG A 255 4.67 0.56 22.85
C ARG A 255 5.04 0.70 24.32
N ASN A 256 6.32 0.54 24.64
CA ASN A 256 6.81 0.68 26.00
C ASN A 256 6.67 2.13 26.49
N LEU A 257 7.04 3.10 25.67
CA LEU A 257 6.87 4.52 25.97
C LEU A 257 5.39 4.87 26.20
N ARG A 258 4.49 4.41 25.35
CA ARG A 258 3.05 4.60 25.49
C ARG A 258 2.51 4.01 26.77
N TYR A 259 2.96 2.82 27.15
CA TYR A 259 2.59 2.17 28.41
C TYR A 259 3.04 3.00 29.62
N LEU A 260 4.29 3.43 29.64
CA LEU A 260 4.84 4.26 30.72
C LEU A 260 4.12 5.61 30.87
N LEU A 261 3.89 6.28 29.73
CA LEU A 261 3.28 7.61 29.74
C LEU A 261 1.80 7.60 30.12
N ARG A 262 1.09 6.51 29.88
CA ARG A 262 -0.31 6.34 30.35
C ARG A 262 -0.44 6.44 31.87
N SER A 263 0.56 5.97 32.63
CA SER A 263 0.55 6.06 34.10
C SER A 263 0.58 7.49 34.61
N VAL A 264 1.00 8.44 33.79
CA VAL A 264 1.02 9.89 34.09
C VAL A 264 -0.01 10.70 33.30
N GLY A 265 -1.03 10.00 32.74
CA GLY A 265 -2.14 10.65 32.05
C GLY A 265 -1.87 11.07 30.60
N CYS A 266 -0.74 10.63 30.03
CA CYS A 266 -0.37 10.93 28.64
C CYS A 266 -0.63 9.71 27.74
N ASP A 267 -1.58 9.80 26.82
CA ASP A 267 -1.86 8.77 25.84
C ASP A 267 -1.39 9.17 24.44
N LEU A 268 -0.34 8.51 23.96
CA LEU A 268 0.19 8.74 22.62
C LEU A 268 -0.67 8.02 21.57
N PRO A 269 -1.36 8.75 20.67
CA PRO A 269 -2.34 8.14 19.76
C PRO A 269 -1.69 7.35 18.63
N LYS A 270 -0.49 7.74 18.17
CA LYS A 270 0.21 7.18 17.00
C LYS A 270 1.72 7.31 17.12
N ARG A 271 2.46 6.62 16.26
CA ARG A 271 3.90 6.83 16.07
C ARG A 271 4.17 8.09 15.23
N ALA A 272 5.42 8.44 15.09
CA ALA A 272 5.88 9.59 14.29
C ALA A 272 5.23 10.94 14.69
N LEU A 273 4.95 11.14 15.98
CA LEU A 273 4.48 12.42 16.50
C LEU A 273 5.58 13.47 16.38
N THR A 274 5.23 14.68 15.92
CA THR A 274 6.14 15.82 16.05
C THR A 274 6.30 16.25 17.51
N PRO A 275 7.32 17.06 17.87
CA PRO A 275 7.46 17.57 19.24
C PRO A 275 6.20 18.26 19.76
N GLU A 276 5.52 19.04 18.89
CA GLU A 276 4.29 19.76 19.22
C GLU A 276 3.12 18.78 19.44
N GLN A 277 2.95 17.79 18.54
CA GLN A 277 1.92 16.77 18.68
C GLN A 277 2.15 15.91 19.94
N PHE A 278 3.40 15.61 20.26
CA PHE A 278 3.76 14.92 21.50
C PHE A 278 3.36 15.73 22.73
N SER A 279 3.72 17.03 22.74
CA SER A 279 3.38 17.93 23.84
C SER A 279 1.87 18.05 24.04
N VAL A 280 1.10 18.18 22.96
CA VAL A 280 -0.37 18.21 23.00
C VAL A 280 -0.93 16.90 23.56
N ALA A 281 -0.45 15.73 23.10
CA ALA A 281 -0.90 14.42 23.57
C ALA A 281 -0.63 14.22 25.08
N CYS A 282 0.37 14.91 25.62
CA CYS A 282 0.72 14.89 27.05
C CYS A 282 0.12 16.08 27.83
N GLY A 283 -0.91 16.76 27.29
CA GLY A 283 -1.60 17.87 27.97
C GLY A 283 -0.71 19.08 28.29
N GLY A 284 0.41 19.23 27.58
CA GLY A 284 1.39 20.29 27.80
C GLY A 284 2.23 20.13 29.10
N SER A 285 1.93 19.13 29.92
CA SER A 285 2.63 18.89 31.19
C SER A 285 4.00 18.25 31.02
N LEU A 286 4.18 17.48 29.94
CA LEU A 286 5.43 16.84 29.58
C LEU A 286 5.97 17.47 28.29
N ARG A 287 7.07 18.18 28.40
CA ARG A 287 7.77 18.69 27.21
C ARG A 287 8.77 17.67 26.71
N ALA A 288 8.80 17.46 25.41
CA ALA A 288 9.69 16.49 24.77
C ALA A 288 11.16 16.74 25.05
N ASP A 289 11.57 18.03 25.17
CA ASP A 289 12.92 18.48 25.47
C ASP A 289 13.39 18.19 26.92
N ARG A 290 12.45 17.79 27.80
CA ARG A 290 12.73 17.46 29.21
C ARG A 290 12.73 15.97 29.52
N LEU A 291 12.43 15.12 28.53
CA LEU A 291 12.45 13.68 28.69
C LEU A 291 13.78 13.13 28.17
N GLU A 292 14.69 12.85 29.10
CA GLU A 292 15.94 12.18 28.75
C GLU A 292 15.70 10.89 27.99
N GLY A 293 16.42 10.72 26.88
CA GLY A 293 16.33 9.53 26.03
C GLY A 293 15.28 9.59 24.91
N LEU A 294 14.39 10.58 24.86
CA LEU A 294 13.56 10.80 23.69
C LEU A 294 14.35 11.49 22.60
N GLN A 295 14.36 10.89 21.43
CA GLN A 295 15.02 11.46 20.25
C GLN A 295 13.96 11.82 19.21
N PHE A 296 14.03 13.05 18.71
CA PHE A 296 13.31 13.48 17.52
C PHE A 296 14.31 13.60 16.39
N ARG A 297 13.94 13.13 15.21
CA ARG A 297 14.76 13.15 14.00
C ARG A 297 13.90 13.47 12.78
N PRO A 298 14.50 13.95 11.69
CA PRO A 298 13.80 14.13 10.43
C PRO A 298 13.11 12.81 9.99
N ILE A 299 11.84 12.89 9.54
CA ILE A 299 11.07 11.71 9.15
C ILE A 299 11.68 10.99 7.94
N GLY A 300 12.48 11.70 7.11
CA GLY A 300 13.22 11.10 6.00
C GLY A 300 14.33 10.12 6.42
N GLU A 301 14.72 10.13 7.70
CA GLU A 301 15.70 9.19 8.25
C GLU A 301 15.04 7.90 8.74
N ARG A 302 15.87 6.96 9.24
CA ARG A 302 15.39 5.71 9.86
C ARG A 302 14.80 5.96 11.26
N VAL A 303 13.62 6.58 11.32
CA VAL A 303 13.00 6.97 12.59
C VAL A 303 12.09 5.91 13.21
N MET A 304 11.55 5.01 12.40
CA MET A 304 10.61 3.95 12.85
C MET A 304 11.14 2.52 12.64
N GLY A 305 12.47 2.38 12.51
CA GLY A 305 13.13 1.12 12.16
C GLY A 305 13.30 0.90 10.66
N ILE A 306 12.62 1.69 9.84
CA ILE A 306 12.67 1.70 8.38
C ILE A 306 12.96 3.11 7.88
N VAL A 307 13.48 3.23 6.67
CA VAL A 307 13.59 4.50 5.94
C VAL A 307 12.34 4.61 5.05
N PRO A 308 11.63 5.75 5.06
CA PRO A 308 10.41 5.88 4.25
C PRO A 308 10.59 5.59 2.76
N SER A 309 11.78 5.83 2.22
CA SER A 309 12.13 5.52 0.81
C SER A 309 12.26 4.02 0.52
N GLU A 310 12.25 3.14 1.52
CA GLU A 310 12.16 1.69 1.35
C GLU A 310 10.74 1.26 0.92
N PHE A 311 9.72 2.10 1.17
CA PHE A 311 8.40 1.93 0.58
C PHE A 311 8.38 2.46 -0.86
N LYS A 312 7.96 1.61 -1.78
CA LYS A 312 7.87 1.91 -3.22
C LYS A 312 6.42 1.88 -3.67
N ALA A 313 6.15 2.66 -4.68
CA ALA A 313 4.92 2.62 -5.46
C ALA A 313 5.23 2.06 -6.84
N LEU A 314 4.67 0.93 -7.18
CA LEU A 314 4.62 0.41 -8.54
C LEU A 314 3.41 1.03 -9.23
N VAL A 315 3.66 1.94 -10.15
CA VAL A 315 2.64 2.60 -10.97
C VAL A 315 2.50 1.83 -12.28
N LEU A 316 1.32 1.31 -12.52
CA LEU A 316 0.96 0.47 -13.66
C LEU A 316 -0.05 1.21 -14.53
N GLN A 317 0.24 1.39 -15.81
CA GLN A 317 -0.64 2.10 -16.74
C GLN A 317 -0.96 1.25 -17.96
N LYS A 318 -2.25 1.12 -18.28
CA LYS A 318 -2.71 0.45 -19.49
C LYS A 318 -2.73 1.45 -20.64
N ALA A 319 -2.16 1.07 -21.80
CA ALA A 319 -2.21 1.94 -22.99
C ALA A 319 -3.67 2.31 -23.31
N GLY A 320 -3.88 3.55 -23.75
CA GLY A 320 -5.19 4.05 -24.17
C GLY A 320 -5.57 3.63 -25.58
#